data_63229867a41d859342448370d2c3b554
#
_entry.id   63229867a41d859342448370d2c3b554
#
_cell.length_a   1.000
_cell.length_b   1.000
_cell.length_c   1.000
_cell.angle_alpha   90.00
_cell.angle_beta   90.00
_cell.angle_gamma   90.00
#
_symmetry.space_group_name_H-M   'P 1'
#
loop_
_entity.id
_entity.type
_entity.pdbx_description
1 polymer ?
#
loop_
_entity_poly.entity_id
_entity_poly.type
_entity_poly.pdbx_seq_one_letter_code
_entity_poly.pdbx_strand_id
1 'polypeptide(L)'
;DLIPKVLGTCNPSKNWTYKRFYKPSKEGELVEYRKFISALPTDNEHLPQSYLDSLLELDKQSRERLYFGNWEYDNDPSTIIDYDSIVGYFNPSHLPAGEKKYITIDVARQGKDKSVIRVWDGWLCVRRISFAKNTITGLAESVTKLMKEYKISRINVIADEDGVGGGLCDILKCKGFLNGSRALNNENYSNLKSQCSHK
;
A
#
# COMPACT_ATOMS: atom_id res chain seq x y z
N ASP A 1 -39.10 16.10 -0.45
CA ASP A 1 -37.99 15.32 0.19
C ASP A 1 -36.67 15.97 -0.19
N LEU A 2 -35.87 16.32 0.80
CA LEU A 2 -34.51 16.84 0.60
C LEU A 2 -33.56 15.67 0.30
N ILE A 3 -32.99 15.67 -0.88
CA ILE A 3 -31.95 14.70 -1.24
C ILE A 3 -30.63 15.18 -0.63
N PRO A 4 -30.02 14.44 0.31
CA PRO A 4 -28.74 14.82 0.90
C PRO A 4 -27.65 14.86 -0.16
N LYS A 5 -26.84 15.93 -0.15
CA LYS A 5 -25.70 16.10 -1.05
C LYS A 5 -24.40 16.17 -0.25
N VAL A 6 -23.34 15.58 -0.76
CA VAL A 6 -22.00 15.67 -0.21
C VAL A 6 -21.10 16.33 -1.25
N LEU A 7 -20.44 17.41 -0.84
CA LEU A 7 -19.41 18.08 -1.62
C LEU A 7 -18.05 17.80 -0.98
N GLY A 8 -17.08 17.39 -1.78
CA GLY A 8 -15.71 17.20 -1.36
C GLY A 8 -14.75 17.92 -2.30
N THR A 9 -13.67 18.46 -1.77
CA THR A 9 -12.57 19.04 -2.54
C THR A 9 -11.29 18.26 -2.31
N CYS A 10 -10.46 18.14 -3.33
CA CYS A 10 -9.15 17.47 -3.22
C CYS A 10 -8.21 17.94 -4.33
N ASN A 11 -6.94 17.85 -4.08
CA ASN A 11 -5.93 18.00 -5.13
C ASN A 11 -5.79 16.69 -5.92
N PRO A 12 -5.34 16.74 -7.20
CA PRO A 12 -5.07 15.55 -7.99
C PRO A 12 -4.15 14.57 -7.26
N SER A 13 -4.60 13.32 -7.14
CA SER A 13 -3.82 12.23 -6.56
C SER A 13 -4.46 10.89 -6.94
N LYS A 14 -3.67 9.90 -7.29
CA LYS A 14 -4.14 8.55 -7.66
C LYS A 14 -4.60 7.73 -6.45
N ASN A 15 -5.61 8.24 -5.75
CA ASN A 15 -6.25 7.63 -4.60
C ASN A 15 -7.70 7.21 -4.91
N TRP A 16 -8.54 7.07 -3.86
CA TRP A 16 -9.94 6.70 -4.02
C TRP A 16 -10.77 7.70 -4.81
N THR A 17 -10.42 9.02 -4.80
CA THR A 17 -11.12 10.05 -5.57
C THR A 17 -10.84 9.92 -7.06
N TYR A 18 -9.59 9.58 -7.43
CA TYR A 18 -9.22 9.23 -8.81
C TYR A 18 -10.09 8.07 -9.32
N LYS A 19 -10.16 6.97 -8.57
CA LYS A 19 -10.89 5.76 -8.98
C LYS A 19 -12.39 5.96 -9.09
N ARG A 20 -12.97 6.72 -8.16
CA ARG A 20 -14.43 6.83 -8.02
C ARG A 20 -15.03 8.01 -8.75
N PHE A 21 -14.24 9.02 -9.14
CA PHE A 21 -14.71 10.25 -9.72
C PHE A 21 -13.98 10.63 -10.99
N TYR A 22 -12.65 10.86 -10.93
CA TYR A 22 -11.91 11.37 -12.09
C TYR A 22 -11.88 10.36 -13.24
N LYS A 23 -11.37 9.14 -13.02
CA LYS A 23 -11.24 8.13 -14.08
C LYS A 23 -12.58 7.77 -14.71
N PRO A 24 -13.64 7.42 -13.95
CA PRO A 24 -14.96 7.15 -14.54
C PRO A 24 -15.57 8.37 -15.25
N SER A 25 -15.29 9.60 -14.78
CA SER A 25 -15.75 10.81 -15.46
C SER A 25 -15.06 10.99 -16.82
N LYS A 26 -13.76 10.69 -16.90
CA LYS A 26 -12.98 10.77 -18.14
C LYS A 26 -13.40 9.69 -19.15
N GLU A 27 -13.78 8.51 -18.67
CA GLU A 27 -14.22 7.36 -19.46
C GLU A 27 -15.72 7.42 -19.82
N GLY A 28 -16.47 8.39 -19.29
CA GLY A 28 -17.93 8.48 -19.51
C GLY A 28 -18.75 7.47 -18.72
N GLU A 29 -18.15 6.84 -17.71
CA GLU A 29 -18.73 5.76 -16.88
C GLU A 29 -19.15 6.24 -15.48
N LEU A 30 -19.16 7.56 -15.26
CA LEU A 30 -19.52 8.11 -13.95
C LEU A 30 -21.01 7.90 -13.68
N VAL A 31 -21.34 7.25 -12.56
CA VAL A 31 -22.74 6.99 -12.18
C VAL A 31 -23.52 8.29 -11.98
N GLU A 32 -24.79 8.31 -12.36
CA GLU A 32 -25.65 9.51 -12.47
C GLU A 32 -25.68 10.37 -11.18
N TYR A 33 -25.67 9.74 -10.01
CA TYR A 33 -25.71 10.46 -8.72
C TYR A 33 -24.36 11.05 -8.29
N ARG A 34 -23.30 10.92 -9.09
CA ARG A 34 -21.98 11.51 -8.85
C ARG A 34 -21.65 12.55 -9.91
N LYS A 35 -20.94 13.58 -9.49
CA LYS A 35 -20.41 14.59 -10.39
C LYS A 35 -18.95 14.85 -10.06
N PHE A 36 -18.13 14.91 -11.08
CA PHE A 36 -16.77 15.39 -10.99
C PHE A 36 -16.70 16.77 -11.67
N ILE A 37 -16.12 17.73 -10.97
CA ILE A 37 -15.91 19.08 -11.48
C ILE A 37 -14.42 19.38 -11.31
N SER A 38 -13.73 19.61 -12.43
CA SER A 38 -12.37 20.12 -12.41
C SER A 38 -12.41 21.62 -12.12
N ALA A 39 -11.54 22.08 -11.23
CA ALA A 39 -11.34 23.48 -10.94
C ALA A 39 -9.83 23.74 -10.82
N LEU A 40 -9.34 24.72 -11.58
CA LEU A 40 -7.94 25.11 -11.59
C LEU A 40 -7.77 26.43 -10.84
N PRO A 41 -6.55 26.73 -10.35
CA PRO A 41 -6.27 28.04 -9.75
C PRO A 41 -6.60 29.21 -10.71
N THR A 42 -6.39 29.01 -12.00
CA THR A 42 -6.70 29.99 -13.06
C THR A 42 -8.20 30.23 -13.28
N ASP A 43 -9.07 29.38 -12.78
CA ASP A 43 -10.52 29.57 -12.87
C ASP A 43 -11.06 30.55 -11.81
N ASN A 44 -10.22 30.91 -10.84
CA ASN A 44 -10.58 31.83 -9.76
C ASN A 44 -10.01 33.23 -10.02
N GLU A 45 -10.85 34.13 -10.52
CA GLU A 45 -10.51 35.52 -10.82
C GLU A 45 -10.07 36.35 -9.60
N HIS A 46 -10.33 35.87 -8.40
CA HIS A 46 -9.97 36.57 -7.16
C HIS A 46 -8.58 36.18 -6.63
N LEU A 47 -7.89 35.24 -7.24
CA LEU A 47 -6.53 34.89 -6.83
C LEU A 47 -5.54 35.95 -7.33
N PRO A 48 -4.63 36.44 -6.48
CA PRO A 48 -3.58 37.36 -6.89
C PRO A 48 -2.58 36.65 -7.83
N GLN A 49 -2.07 37.42 -8.81
CA GLN A 49 -1.09 36.88 -9.78
C GLN A 49 0.14 36.29 -9.09
N SER A 50 0.60 36.91 -8.00
CA SER A 50 1.73 36.41 -7.20
C SER A 50 1.54 34.99 -6.66
N TYR A 51 0.28 34.61 -6.37
CA TYR A 51 -0.04 33.24 -5.97
C TYR A 51 0.09 32.27 -7.15
N LEU A 52 -0.41 32.65 -8.31
CA LEU A 52 -0.30 31.84 -9.54
C LEU A 52 1.18 31.65 -9.92
N ASP A 53 1.97 32.72 -9.82
CA ASP A 53 3.40 32.67 -10.11
C ASP A 53 4.14 31.74 -9.12
N SER A 54 3.77 31.79 -7.84
CA SER A 54 4.36 30.88 -6.83
C SER A 54 4.07 29.41 -7.12
N LEU A 55 2.91 29.07 -7.69
CA LEU A 55 2.59 27.71 -8.12
C LEU A 55 3.43 27.26 -9.32
N LEU A 56 3.82 28.18 -10.20
CA LEU A 56 4.69 27.90 -11.34
C LEU A 56 6.15 27.67 -10.93
N GLU A 57 6.57 28.22 -9.80
CA GLU A 57 7.92 28.03 -9.24
C GLU A 57 8.08 26.69 -8.49
N LEU A 58 6.99 25.99 -8.21
CA LEU A 58 7.04 24.67 -7.58
C LEU A 58 7.84 23.67 -8.43
N ASP A 59 8.28 22.60 -7.80
CA ASP A 59 8.83 21.45 -8.52
C ASP A 59 7.86 20.96 -9.59
N LYS A 60 8.40 20.31 -10.60
CA LYS A 60 7.60 19.87 -11.78
C LYS A 60 6.35 19.09 -11.40
N GLN A 61 6.46 18.18 -10.42
CA GLN A 61 5.35 17.34 -9.99
C GLN A 61 4.26 18.15 -9.28
N SER A 62 4.64 18.98 -8.32
CA SER A 62 3.71 19.85 -7.60
C SER A 62 3.01 20.83 -8.54
N ARG A 63 3.75 21.40 -9.49
CA ARG A 63 3.20 22.28 -10.52
C ARG A 63 2.18 21.58 -11.42
N GLU A 64 2.49 20.38 -11.92
CA GLU A 64 1.56 19.58 -12.72
C GLU A 64 0.26 19.31 -11.96
N ARG A 65 0.36 18.95 -10.70
CA ARG A 65 -0.80 18.64 -9.86
C ARG A 65 -1.59 19.87 -9.45
N LEU A 66 -0.92 20.89 -8.94
CA LEU A 66 -1.57 22.00 -8.25
C LEU A 66 -1.92 23.15 -9.20
N TYR A 67 -1.11 23.42 -10.24
CA TYR A 67 -1.39 24.47 -11.22
C TYR A 67 -2.16 23.94 -12.41
N PHE A 68 -1.73 22.83 -13.01
CA PHE A 68 -2.38 22.27 -14.21
C PHE A 68 -3.50 21.26 -13.90
N GLY A 69 -3.70 20.88 -12.64
CA GLY A 69 -4.72 19.92 -12.26
C GLY A 69 -4.54 18.53 -12.87
N ASN A 70 -3.30 18.14 -13.16
CA ASN A 70 -2.99 16.89 -13.84
C ASN A 70 -3.10 15.69 -12.89
N TRP A 71 -4.09 14.85 -13.11
CA TRP A 71 -4.35 13.64 -12.34
C TRP A 71 -3.50 12.45 -12.78
N GLU A 72 -2.95 12.50 -13.97
CA GLU A 72 -2.14 11.41 -14.52
C GLU A 72 -0.65 11.58 -14.18
N TYR A 73 -0.28 12.75 -13.66
CA TYR A 73 1.10 13.03 -13.31
C TYR A 73 1.44 12.42 -11.95
N ASP A 74 2.15 11.30 -11.96
CA ASP A 74 2.55 10.56 -10.76
C ASP A 74 3.99 10.06 -10.87
N ASN A 75 4.90 10.94 -11.28
CA ASN A 75 6.35 10.68 -11.29
C ASN A 75 6.99 11.25 -10.01
N ASP A 76 6.50 10.84 -8.84
CA ASP A 76 7.19 11.14 -7.59
C ASP A 76 8.48 10.30 -7.54
N PRO A 77 9.67 10.92 -7.50
CA PRO A 77 10.93 10.19 -7.36
C PRO A 77 10.99 9.31 -6.11
N SER A 78 10.15 9.58 -5.09
CA SER A 78 9.99 8.77 -3.90
C SER A 78 9.03 7.58 -4.10
N THR A 79 8.33 7.52 -5.23
CA THR A 79 7.43 6.41 -5.55
C THR A 79 8.25 5.22 -6.00
N ILE A 80 8.26 4.18 -5.19
CA ILE A 80 9.00 2.94 -5.47
C ILE A 80 8.35 2.14 -6.62
N ILE A 81 7.02 2.20 -6.72
CA ILE A 81 6.23 1.47 -7.73
C ILE A 81 5.06 2.38 -8.16
N ASP A 82 4.86 2.55 -9.44
CA ASP A 82 3.72 3.30 -9.94
C ASP A 82 2.38 2.62 -9.63
N TYR A 83 1.33 3.43 -9.57
CA TYR A 83 0.01 2.96 -9.16
C TYR A 83 -0.58 1.90 -10.09
N ASP A 84 -0.38 2.02 -11.41
CA ASP A 84 -0.96 1.10 -12.39
C ASP A 84 -0.27 -0.26 -12.31
N SER A 85 1.03 -0.29 -12.07
CA SER A 85 1.78 -1.52 -11.74
C SER A 85 1.24 -2.17 -10.48
N ILE A 86 0.94 -1.40 -9.42
CA ILE A 86 0.31 -1.94 -8.20
C ILE A 86 -1.04 -2.57 -8.51
N VAL A 87 -1.90 -1.88 -9.28
CA VAL A 87 -3.22 -2.40 -9.66
C VAL A 87 -3.11 -3.67 -10.50
N GLY A 88 -2.17 -3.70 -11.45
CA GLY A 88 -1.88 -4.89 -12.25
C GLY A 88 -1.45 -6.09 -11.40
N TYR A 89 -0.73 -5.85 -10.31
CA TYR A 89 -0.30 -6.90 -9.37
C TYR A 89 -1.46 -7.56 -8.62
N PHE A 90 -2.57 -6.86 -8.45
CA PHE A 90 -3.77 -7.44 -7.83
C PHE A 90 -4.62 -8.27 -8.79
N ASN A 91 -4.23 -8.40 -10.05
CA ASN A 91 -4.82 -9.35 -10.98
C ASN A 91 -3.93 -10.61 -11.07
N PRO A 92 -4.22 -11.66 -10.28
CA PRO A 92 -3.34 -12.81 -10.10
C PRO A 92 -3.33 -13.79 -11.28
N SER A 93 -4.04 -13.51 -12.36
CA SER A 93 -4.22 -14.43 -13.49
C SER A 93 -2.92 -14.84 -14.21
N HIS A 94 -1.84 -14.06 -14.00
CA HIS A 94 -0.53 -14.31 -14.61
C HIS A 94 0.46 -14.99 -13.65
N LEU A 95 0.11 -15.20 -12.39
CA LEU A 95 0.98 -15.84 -11.41
C LEU A 95 0.71 -17.35 -11.39
N PRO A 96 1.69 -18.20 -11.70
CA PRO A 96 1.53 -19.63 -11.59
C PRO A 96 1.39 -20.03 -10.11
N ALA A 97 0.67 -21.12 -9.86
CA ALA A 97 0.67 -21.74 -8.56
C ALA A 97 2.11 -22.12 -8.16
N GLY A 98 2.46 -21.90 -6.91
CA GLY A 98 3.81 -22.17 -6.42
C GLY A 98 4.00 -23.63 -6.06
N GLU A 99 5.23 -24.12 -6.16
CA GLU A 99 5.60 -25.44 -5.65
C GLU A 99 5.64 -25.47 -4.11
N LYS A 100 5.82 -24.32 -3.49
CA LYS A 100 5.97 -24.18 -2.02
C LYS A 100 5.05 -23.11 -1.48
N LYS A 101 4.50 -23.38 -0.29
CA LYS A 101 3.68 -22.44 0.46
C LYS A 101 4.45 -21.84 1.62
N TYR A 102 4.13 -20.58 1.93
CA TYR A 102 4.82 -19.81 2.96
C TYR A 102 3.81 -19.08 3.85
N ILE A 103 4.23 -18.74 5.06
CA ILE A 103 3.51 -17.79 5.92
C ILE A 103 4.43 -16.63 6.24
N THR A 104 3.93 -15.40 6.05
CA THR A 104 4.59 -14.18 6.53
C THR A 104 3.73 -13.51 7.57
N ILE A 105 4.38 -12.97 8.61
CA ILE A 105 3.70 -12.39 9.76
C ILE A 105 4.32 -11.03 10.05
N ASP A 106 3.49 -10.01 9.98
CA ASP A 106 3.79 -8.66 10.42
C ASP A 106 3.17 -8.48 11.81
N VAL A 107 4.03 -8.31 12.83
CA VAL A 107 3.62 -8.31 14.24
C VAL A 107 3.53 -6.89 14.77
N ALA A 108 2.31 -6.44 15.07
CA ALA A 108 2.09 -5.14 15.70
C ALA A 108 1.90 -5.27 17.22
N ARG A 109 2.42 -4.28 17.97
CA ARG A 109 2.13 -4.11 19.40
C ARG A 109 0.71 -3.56 19.60
N GLN A 110 0.23 -3.64 20.86
CA GLN A 110 -1.02 -2.99 21.29
C GLN A 110 -0.96 -1.48 20.97
N GLY A 111 -1.65 -1.06 19.89
CA GLY A 111 -1.67 0.30 19.39
C GLY A 111 -2.73 0.45 18.30
N LYS A 112 -2.52 1.39 17.37
CA LYS A 112 -3.38 1.58 16.19
C LYS A 112 -3.08 0.58 15.07
N ASP A 113 -1.92 -0.06 15.12
CA ASP A 113 -1.47 -1.00 14.10
C ASP A 113 -2.05 -2.39 14.30
N LYS A 114 -2.18 -3.13 13.21
CA LYS A 114 -2.75 -4.48 13.21
C LYS A 114 -1.67 -5.50 12.90
N SER A 115 -1.65 -6.61 13.64
CA SER A 115 -0.87 -7.76 13.19
C SER A 115 -1.53 -8.39 11.97
N VAL A 116 -0.72 -8.79 11.00
CA VAL A 116 -1.20 -9.36 9.73
C VAL A 116 -0.48 -10.66 9.43
N ILE A 117 -1.25 -11.72 9.22
CA ILE A 117 -0.74 -13.00 8.73
C ILE A 117 -1.14 -13.13 7.25
N ARG A 118 -0.19 -13.51 6.40
CA ARG A 118 -0.44 -13.85 5.00
C ARG A 118 0.04 -15.27 4.71
N VAL A 119 -0.81 -16.03 4.01
CA VAL A 119 -0.47 -17.35 3.46
C VAL A 119 -0.23 -17.18 1.97
N TRP A 120 0.88 -17.70 1.50
CA TRP A 120 1.32 -17.59 0.12
C TRP A 120 1.39 -18.96 -0.53
N ASP A 121 0.98 -19.04 -1.78
CA ASP A 121 1.23 -20.14 -2.70
C ASP A 121 2.16 -19.63 -3.80
N GLY A 122 3.46 -19.93 -3.68
CA GLY A 122 4.48 -19.20 -4.41
C GLY A 122 4.41 -17.69 -4.15
N TRP A 123 4.14 -16.92 -5.16
CA TRP A 123 3.99 -15.46 -5.08
C TRP A 123 2.55 -14.99 -4.90
N LEU A 124 1.59 -15.90 -4.91
CA LEU A 124 0.18 -15.57 -4.75
C LEU A 124 -0.22 -15.56 -3.27
N CYS A 125 -0.72 -14.43 -2.78
CA CYS A 125 -1.31 -14.36 -1.44
C CYS A 125 -2.71 -14.98 -1.46
N VAL A 126 -2.82 -16.22 -1.00
CA VAL A 126 -4.09 -16.98 -1.00
C VAL A 126 -4.97 -16.69 0.22
N ARG A 127 -4.38 -16.18 1.30
CA ARG A 127 -5.14 -15.80 2.50
C ARG A 127 -4.46 -14.69 3.27
N ARG A 128 -5.25 -13.74 3.77
CA ARG A 128 -4.82 -12.66 4.66
C ARG A 128 -5.73 -12.59 5.87
N ILE A 129 -5.15 -12.56 7.06
CA ILE A 129 -5.87 -12.39 8.34
C ILE A 129 -5.25 -11.21 9.07
N SER A 130 -6.09 -10.33 9.62
CA SER A 130 -5.66 -9.16 10.39
C SER A 130 -6.25 -9.19 11.78
N PHE A 131 -5.45 -8.84 12.78
CA PHE A 131 -5.84 -8.77 14.18
C PHE A 131 -5.65 -7.34 14.68
N ALA A 132 -6.73 -6.68 15.09
CA ALA A 132 -6.69 -5.33 15.66
C ALA A 132 -6.08 -5.33 17.07
N LYS A 133 -6.31 -6.41 17.83
CA LYS A 133 -5.72 -6.68 19.14
C LYS A 133 -5.43 -8.17 19.22
N ASN A 134 -4.23 -8.53 19.67
CA ASN A 134 -3.84 -9.92 19.83
C ASN A 134 -2.79 -10.04 20.95
N THR A 135 -2.72 -11.24 21.52
CA THR A 135 -1.58 -11.66 22.33
C THR A 135 -0.60 -12.44 21.45
N ILE A 136 0.67 -12.48 21.82
CA ILE A 136 1.68 -13.27 21.09
C ILE A 136 1.27 -14.74 21.04
N THR A 137 0.74 -15.27 22.16
CA THR A 137 0.28 -16.66 22.25
C THR A 137 -0.90 -16.92 21.29
N GLY A 138 -1.93 -16.06 21.28
CA GLY A 138 -3.08 -16.20 20.37
C GLY A 138 -2.68 -16.07 18.89
N LEU A 139 -1.68 -15.23 18.59
CA LEU A 139 -1.13 -15.12 17.26
C LEU A 139 -0.39 -16.42 16.86
N ALA A 140 0.41 -16.97 17.77
CA ALA A 140 1.10 -18.26 17.55
C ALA A 140 0.15 -19.43 17.33
N GLU A 141 -0.96 -19.49 18.08
CA GLU A 141 -2.03 -20.48 17.87
C GLU A 141 -2.65 -20.36 16.49
N SER A 142 -2.95 -19.13 16.06
CA SER A 142 -3.52 -18.85 14.75
C SER A 142 -2.57 -19.27 13.62
N VAL A 143 -1.27 -18.97 13.75
CA VAL A 143 -0.24 -19.40 12.80
C VAL A 143 -0.14 -20.92 12.76
N THR A 144 -0.12 -21.57 13.92
CA THR A 144 -0.05 -23.04 14.03
C THR A 144 -1.24 -23.71 13.35
N LYS A 145 -2.45 -23.15 13.49
CA LYS A 145 -3.64 -23.61 12.79
C LYS A 145 -3.48 -23.52 11.28
N LEU A 146 -3.00 -22.39 10.78
CA LEU A 146 -2.75 -22.18 9.35
C LEU A 146 -1.65 -23.12 8.81
N MET A 147 -0.58 -23.33 9.56
CA MET A 147 0.47 -24.29 9.19
C MET A 147 -0.11 -25.68 8.97
N LYS A 148 -1.02 -26.14 9.86
CA LYS A 148 -1.70 -27.44 9.72
C LYS A 148 -2.67 -27.44 8.52
N GLU A 149 -3.52 -26.42 8.40
CA GLU A 149 -4.53 -26.29 7.35
C GLU A 149 -3.88 -26.31 5.95
N TYR A 150 -2.80 -25.56 5.76
CA TYR A 150 -2.12 -25.41 4.46
C TYR A 150 -0.94 -26.37 4.29
N LYS A 151 -0.65 -27.24 5.26
CA LYS A 151 0.49 -28.18 5.29
C LYS A 151 1.84 -27.46 5.13
N ILE A 152 2.02 -26.35 5.84
CA ILE A 152 3.23 -25.51 5.77
C ILE A 152 4.18 -25.90 6.91
N SER A 153 5.43 -26.22 6.56
CA SER A 153 6.49 -26.45 7.53
C SER A 153 6.94 -25.15 8.19
N ARG A 154 7.36 -25.18 9.45
CA ARG A 154 7.87 -24.00 10.17
C ARG A 154 9.08 -23.33 9.50
N ILE A 155 9.85 -24.05 8.72
CA ILE A 155 10.99 -23.50 7.94
C ILE A 155 10.52 -22.51 6.87
N ASN A 156 9.24 -22.60 6.45
CA ASN A 156 8.59 -21.72 5.51
C ASN A 156 7.72 -20.65 6.20
N VAL A 157 7.91 -20.44 7.49
CA VAL A 157 7.25 -19.37 8.27
C VAL A 157 8.27 -18.31 8.61
N ILE A 158 7.93 -17.05 8.35
CA ILE A 158 8.77 -15.89 8.65
C ILE A 158 7.93 -14.86 9.40
N ALA A 159 8.45 -14.34 10.49
CA ALA A 159 7.82 -13.24 11.21
C ALA A 159 8.78 -12.05 11.30
N ASP A 160 8.21 -10.83 11.28
CA ASP A 160 8.97 -9.64 11.63
C ASP A 160 9.46 -9.79 13.07
N GLU A 161 10.79 -9.80 13.24
CA GLU A 161 11.45 -10.04 14.54
C GLU A 161 11.71 -8.74 15.29
N ASP A 162 11.60 -7.60 14.61
CA ASP A 162 11.83 -6.31 15.23
C ASP A 162 10.81 -6.05 16.37
N GLY A 163 11.32 -5.81 17.56
CA GLY A 163 10.54 -5.51 18.76
C GLY A 163 9.76 -6.71 19.32
N VAL A 164 8.45 -6.76 19.14
CA VAL A 164 7.57 -7.79 19.78
C VAL A 164 7.62 -9.13 19.06
N GLY A 165 7.99 -9.10 17.80
CA GLY A 165 7.95 -10.29 16.94
C GLY A 165 8.97 -11.36 17.35
N GLY A 166 10.06 -10.98 18.04
CA GLY A 166 11.03 -11.95 18.58
C GLY A 166 10.38 -13.01 19.46
N GLY A 167 9.46 -12.62 20.35
CA GLY A 167 8.72 -13.56 21.18
C GLY A 167 7.83 -14.52 20.38
N LEU A 168 7.30 -14.10 19.24
CA LEU A 168 6.55 -14.98 18.34
C LEU A 168 7.48 -15.98 17.64
N CYS A 169 8.64 -15.51 17.18
CA CYS A 169 9.67 -16.36 16.57
C CYS A 169 10.13 -17.48 17.54
N ASP A 170 10.31 -17.14 18.81
CA ASP A 170 10.71 -18.10 19.86
C ASP A 170 9.65 -19.19 20.08
N ILE A 171 8.36 -18.79 20.16
CA ILE A 171 7.25 -19.74 20.36
C ILE A 171 7.10 -20.66 19.15
N LEU A 172 7.11 -20.10 17.93
CA LEU A 172 6.89 -20.84 16.69
C LEU A 172 8.14 -21.59 16.24
N LYS A 173 9.33 -21.23 16.77
CA LYS A 173 10.65 -21.68 16.28
C LYS A 173 10.77 -21.49 14.77
N CYS A 174 10.31 -20.34 14.29
CA CYS A 174 10.35 -19.95 12.89
C CYS A 174 11.49 -18.96 12.63
N LYS A 175 11.68 -18.60 11.37
CA LYS A 175 12.68 -17.62 10.97
C LYS A 175 12.19 -16.19 11.30
N GLY A 176 13.05 -15.42 11.94
CA GLY A 176 12.85 -13.99 12.12
C GLY A 176 13.37 -13.17 10.93
N PHE A 177 12.70 -12.07 10.62
CA PHE A 177 13.12 -11.08 9.66
C PHE A 177 13.50 -9.80 10.41
N LEU A 178 14.77 -9.42 10.33
CA LEU A 178 15.31 -8.20 10.91
C LEU A 178 15.42 -7.13 9.82
N ASN A 179 14.75 -6.01 9.99
CA ASN A 179 14.68 -4.93 8.99
C ASN A 179 16.06 -4.30 8.70
N GLY A 180 16.93 -4.23 9.69
CA GLY A 180 18.30 -3.70 9.58
C GLY A 180 19.37 -4.69 9.11
N SER A 181 19.01 -5.93 8.79
CA SER A 181 19.97 -6.95 8.38
C SER A 181 20.61 -6.63 7.03
N ARG A 182 21.85 -7.12 6.84
CA ARG A 182 22.49 -7.08 5.53
C ARG A 182 21.75 -7.95 4.52
N ALA A 183 21.85 -7.60 3.24
CA ALA A 183 21.33 -8.42 2.16
C ALA A 183 21.92 -9.83 2.18
N LEU A 184 21.09 -10.84 1.88
CA LEU A 184 21.48 -12.26 1.96
C LEU A 184 22.56 -12.67 0.94
N ASN A 185 22.68 -11.95 -0.15
CA ASN A 185 23.57 -12.25 -1.30
C ASN A 185 24.72 -11.25 -1.45
N ASN A 186 25.04 -10.48 -0.40
CA ASN A 186 26.08 -9.44 -0.38
C ASN A 186 25.91 -8.34 -1.46
N GLU A 187 24.72 -8.20 -2.05
CA GLU A 187 24.42 -7.08 -2.94
C GLU A 187 24.29 -5.77 -2.16
N ASN A 188 24.42 -4.63 -2.88
CA ASN A 188 24.38 -3.28 -2.28
C ASN A 188 22.96 -2.82 -1.89
N TYR A 189 22.06 -3.71 -1.49
CA TYR A 189 20.76 -3.38 -0.93
C TYR A 189 20.61 -4.02 0.45
N SER A 190 19.83 -3.39 1.29
CA SER A 190 19.48 -3.92 2.61
C SER A 190 17.96 -4.07 2.71
N ASN A 191 17.50 -4.68 3.81
CA ASN A 191 16.08 -4.82 4.11
C ASN A 191 15.42 -3.47 4.47
N LEU A 192 16.19 -2.37 4.59
CA LEU A 192 15.67 -1.04 4.87
C LEU A 192 14.97 -0.46 3.66
N LYS A 193 13.72 -0.07 3.82
CA LYS A 193 12.89 0.59 2.80
C LYS A 193 13.59 1.77 2.12
N SER A 194 14.33 2.58 2.90
CA SER A 194 15.07 3.74 2.42
C SER A 194 16.24 3.38 1.49
N GLN A 195 16.76 2.17 1.57
CA GLN A 195 17.87 1.72 0.72
C GLN A 195 17.39 0.99 -0.53
N CYS A 196 16.17 0.47 -0.54
CA CYS A 196 15.55 -0.11 -1.73
C CYS A 196 15.10 0.96 -2.73
N SER A 197 14.89 2.20 -2.29
CA SER A 197 14.41 3.31 -3.13
C SER A 197 15.50 4.04 -3.93
N HIS A 198 16.77 3.68 -3.78
CA HIS A 198 17.91 4.35 -4.41
C HIS A 198 18.56 3.56 -5.57
N LYS A 199 17.84 2.63 -6.16
CA LYS A 199 18.31 1.92 -7.36
C LYS A 199 17.44 2.12 -8.56
#